data_a0e3c6c6667e6136e01b59246e8bd53b
#
_entry.id   a0e3c6c6667e6136e01b59246e8bd53b
#
_cell.length_a   1.000
_cell.length_b   1.000
_cell.length_c   1.000
_cell.angle_alpha   90.00
_cell.angle_beta   90.00
_cell.angle_gamma   90.00
#
_symmetry.space_group_name_H-M   'P 1'
#
loop_
_entity.id
_entity.type
_entity.pdbx_description
1 polymer ?
#
loop_
_entity_poly.entity_id
_entity_poly.type
_entity_poly.pdbx_seq_one_letter_code
_entity_poly.pdbx_strand_id
1 'polypeptide(L)'
;MTADHANETFAQVLAELMDHYKVNGSDVARAIGGSPSTVSTWSNGKKTPRDEAIRRLAEAYPAYSVQRLTAAAGRKAPAPLGPDARERLLQVFDRLTEEQQQMLEIQAKALADSNKQAP
;
A
#
# COMPACT_ATOMS: atom_id res chain seq x y z
N MET A 1 17.31 -8.96 9.45
CA MET A 1 16.92 -8.52 9.11
C MET A 1 15.83 -7.73 8.77
N THR A 2 15.88 -6.68 8.94
CA THR A 2 14.87 -5.70 8.74
C THR A 2 14.46 -5.49 7.35
N ALA A 3 15.19 -5.96 6.42
CA ALA A 3 14.84 -5.85 5.02
C ALA A 3 13.56 -6.57 4.67
N ASP A 4 13.12 -7.49 5.49
CA ASP A 4 11.95 -8.28 5.19
C ASP A 4 10.68 -7.47 5.13
N HIS A 5 10.58 -6.41 5.91
CA HIS A 5 9.37 -5.59 5.90
C HIS A 5 9.23 -4.79 4.62
N ALA A 6 10.32 -4.51 3.93
CA ALA A 6 10.26 -3.74 2.70
C ALA A 6 9.66 -4.53 1.54
N ASN A 7 9.66 -5.86 1.63
CA ASN A 7 9.18 -6.72 0.56
C ASN A 7 7.92 -7.51 0.90
N GLU A 8 7.31 -7.22 2.04
CA GLU A 8 6.13 -7.98 2.43
C GLU A 8 4.92 -7.59 1.60
N THR A 9 4.09 -8.58 1.28
CA THR A 9 2.83 -8.35 0.60
C THR A 9 1.74 -8.18 1.64
N PHE A 10 0.59 -7.65 1.23
CA PHE A 10 -0.51 -7.51 2.16
C PHE A 10 -0.98 -8.88 2.67
N ALA A 11 -0.97 -9.90 1.81
CA ALA A 11 -1.34 -11.25 2.22
C ALA A 11 -0.44 -11.76 3.33
N GLN A 12 0.86 -11.48 3.24
CA GLN A 12 1.82 -11.88 4.27
C GLN A 12 1.58 -11.14 5.59
N VAL A 13 1.35 -9.83 5.50
CA VAL A 13 1.07 -9.02 6.69
C VAL A 13 -0.21 -9.47 7.35
N LEU A 14 -1.23 -9.76 6.57
CA LEU A 14 -2.51 -10.22 7.11
C LEU A 14 -2.36 -11.57 7.80
N ALA A 15 -1.61 -12.48 7.20
CA ALA A 15 -1.36 -13.78 7.83
C ALA A 15 -0.63 -13.62 9.17
N GLU A 16 0.36 -12.73 9.20
CA GLU A 16 1.09 -12.46 10.43
C GLU A 16 0.18 -11.85 11.49
N LEU A 17 -0.67 -10.90 11.09
CA LEU A 17 -1.63 -10.28 11.98
C LEU A 17 -2.58 -11.30 12.59
N MET A 18 -3.12 -12.18 11.76
CA MET A 18 -4.04 -13.21 12.22
C MET A 18 -3.36 -14.16 13.20
N ASP A 19 -2.12 -14.51 12.93
CA ASP A 19 -1.36 -15.36 13.83
C ASP A 19 -1.02 -14.64 15.13
N HIS A 20 -0.64 -13.39 15.03
CA HIS A 20 -0.27 -12.59 16.20
C HIS A 20 -1.44 -12.43 17.18
N TYR A 21 -2.63 -12.17 16.66
CA TYR A 21 -3.82 -11.98 17.48
C TYR A 21 -4.63 -13.25 17.69
N LYS A 22 -4.20 -14.36 17.07
CA LYS A 22 -4.89 -15.66 17.18
C LYS A 22 -6.34 -15.55 16.71
N VAL A 23 -6.54 -14.91 15.57
CA VAL A 23 -7.85 -14.72 14.96
C VAL A 23 -7.85 -15.33 13.57
N ASN A 24 -9.05 -15.63 13.07
CA ASN A 24 -9.19 -16.14 11.69
C ASN A 24 -9.79 -15.07 10.79
N GLY A 25 -9.97 -15.39 9.50
CA GLY A 25 -10.49 -14.43 8.55
C GLY A 25 -11.88 -13.92 8.88
N SER A 26 -12.72 -14.77 9.46
CA SER A 26 -14.07 -14.37 9.88
C SER A 26 -14.01 -13.36 11.02
N ASP A 27 -13.07 -13.56 11.95
CA ASP A 27 -12.88 -12.63 13.06
C ASP A 27 -12.42 -11.27 12.55
N VAL A 28 -11.49 -11.26 11.61
CA VAL A 28 -11.00 -10.03 11.00
C VAL A 28 -12.14 -9.30 10.29
N ALA A 29 -12.93 -10.05 9.51
CA ALA A 29 -14.06 -9.48 8.79
C ALA A 29 -15.04 -8.82 9.76
N ARG A 30 -15.31 -9.48 10.85
CA ARG A 30 -16.23 -8.94 11.86
C ARG A 30 -15.67 -7.67 12.50
N ALA A 31 -14.38 -7.65 12.77
CA ALA A 31 -13.74 -6.51 13.40
C ALA A 31 -13.79 -5.24 12.53
N ILE A 32 -13.72 -5.42 11.22
CA ILE A 32 -13.70 -4.28 10.30
C ILE A 32 -15.06 -4.02 9.65
N GLY A 33 -16.07 -4.81 9.99
CA GLY A 33 -17.40 -4.63 9.41
C GLY A 33 -17.50 -5.08 7.96
N GLY A 34 -16.62 -5.98 7.55
CA GLY A 34 -16.63 -6.53 6.20
C GLY A 34 -17.14 -7.95 6.13
N SER A 35 -16.86 -8.63 5.04
CA SER A 35 -17.28 -10.02 4.87
C SER A 35 -16.06 -10.96 4.86
N PRO A 36 -16.26 -12.22 5.27
CA PRO A 36 -15.17 -13.19 5.23
C PRO A 36 -14.62 -13.41 3.82
N SER A 37 -15.45 -13.31 2.79
CA SER A 37 -14.97 -13.50 1.44
C SER A 37 -14.05 -12.36 1.00
N THR A 38 -14.28 -11.14 1.47
CA THR A 38 -13.38 -10.03 1.21
C THR A 38 -12.02 -10.28 1.84
N VAL A 39 -11.99 -10.73 3.10
CA VAL A 39 -10.74 -11.03 3.79
C VAL A 39 -10.02 -12.19 3.11
N SER A 40 -10.77 -13.20 2.67
CA SER A 40 -10.20 -14.33 1.93
C SER A 40 -9.53 -13.86 0.63
N THR A 41 -10.14 -12.91 -0.07
CA THR A 41 -9.57 -12.34 -1.28
C THR A 41 -8.23 -11.66 -1.00
N TRP A 42 -8.14 -10.95 0.13
CA TRP A 42 -6.88 -10.33 0.54
C TRP A 42 -5.83 -11.39 0.91
N SER A 43 -6.25 -12.44 1.62
CA SER A 43 -5.34 -13.51 2.02
C SER A 43 -4.77 -14.26 0.82
N ASN A 44 -5.55 -14.37 -0.25
CA ASN A 44 -5.10 -15.02 -1.46
C ASN A 44 -4.30 -14.12 -2.38
N GLY A 45 -4.13 -12.86 -2.01
CA GLY A 45 -3.37 -11.92 -2.81
C GLY A 45 -4.05 -11.44 -4.06
N LYS A 46 -5.35 -11.71 -4.21
CA LYS A 46 -6.09 -11.29 -5.41
C LYS A 46 -6.43 -9.81 -5.40
N LYS A 47 -6.67 -9.26 -4.22
CA LYS A 47 -6.97 -7.84 -4.06
C LYS A 47 -6.34 -7.32 -2.78
N THR A 48 -6.22 -6.02 -2.69
CA THR A 48 -5.74 -5.35 -1.48
C THR A 48 -6.84 -4.45 -0.94
N PRO A 49 -6.83 -4.17 0.38
CA PRO A 49 -7.86 -3.33 0.97
C PRO A 49 -7.70 -1.88 0.57
N ARG A 50 -8.80 -1.16 0.60
CA ARG A 50 -8.80 0.29 0.39
C ARG A 50 -8.44 0.99 1.70
N ASP A 51 -8.20 2.30 1.60
CA ASP A 51 -7.76 3.08 2.74
C ASP A 51 -8.68 2.97 3.95
N GLU A 52 -9.98 2.94 3.72
CA GLU A 52 -10.93 2.83 4.81
C GLU A 52 -10.78 1.50 5.55
N ALA A 53 -10.64 0.41 4.80
CA ALA A 53 -10.44 -0.90 5.41
C ALA A 53 -9.12 -0.96 6.15
N ILE A 54 -8.08 -0.34 5.61
CA ILE A 54 -6.78 -0.29 6.28
C ILE A 54 -6.89 0.43 7.61
N ARG A 55 -7.61 1.54 7.65
CA ARG A 55 -7.81 2.26 8.91
C ARG A 55 -8.54 1.44 9.93
N ARG A 56 -9.58 0.72 9.51
CA ARG A 56 -10.32 -0.15 10.41
C ARG A 56 -9.46 -1.29 10.94
N LEU A 57 -8.61 -1.86 10.09
CA LEU A 57 -7.68 -2.88 10.52
C LEU A 57 -6.70 -2.35 11.57
N ALA A 58 -6.16 -1.17 11.34
CA ALA A 58 -5.23 -0.55 12.29
C ALA A 58 -5.91 -0.22 13.62
N GLU A 59 -7.18 0.17 13.58
CA GLU A 59 -7.93 0.43 14.80
C GLU A 59 -8.21 -0.85 15.57
N ALA A 60 -8.58 -1.91 14.87
CA ALA A 60 -8.89 -3.19 15.50
C ALA A 60 -7.62 -3.90 15.99
N TYR A 61 -6.52 -3.70 15.30
CA TYR A 61 -5.26 -4.38 15.58
C TYR A 61 -4.12 -3.36 15.68
N PRO A 62 -4.02 -2.67 16.81
CA PRO A 62 -3.08 -1.54 16.93
C PRO A 62 -1.60 -1.88 16.77
N ALA A 63 -1.23 -3.14 16.88
CA ALA A 63 0.15 -3.54 16.62
C ALA A 63 0.56 -3.33 15.16
N TYR A 64 -0.43 -3.17 14.28
CA TYR A 64 -0.20 -2.95 12.87
C TYR A 64 -0.63 -1.55 12.49
N SER A 65 0.32 -0.71 12.11
CA SER A 65 0.05 0.69 11.82
C SER A 65 -0.59 0.86 10.45
N VAL A 66 -1.30 1.97 10.27
CA VAL A 66 -1.83 2.35 8.97
C VAL A 66 -0.71 2.41 7.94
N GLN A 67 0.45 2.95 8.33
CA GLN A 67 1.58 3.09 7.42
C GLN A 67 2.09 1.74 6.93
N ARG A 68 2.23 0.78 7.82
CA ARG A 68 2.70 -0.54 7.45
C ARG A 68 1.69 -1.26 6.56
N LEU A 69 0.41 -1.19 6.92
CA LEU A 69 -0.65 -1.83 6.13
C LEU A 69 -0.77 -1.19 4.75
N THR A 70 -0.69 0.13 4.67
CA THR A 70 -0.75 0.83 3.39
C THR A 70 0.44 0.47 2.50
N ALA A 71 1.62 0.42 3.08
CA ALA A 71 2.82 0.05 2.33
C ALA A 71 2.70 -1.37 1.78
N ALA A 72 2.21 -2.29 2.59
CA ALA A 72 2.04 -3.67 2.17
C ALA A 72 0.98 -3.78 1.06
N ALA A 73 -0.11 -3.03 1.18
CA ALA A 73 -1.16 -3.02 0.16
C ALA A 73 -0.65 -2.46 -1.16
N GLY A 74 0.17 -1.42 -1.09
CA GLY A 74 0.75 -0.83 -2.30
C GLY A 74 1.78 -1.72 -2.98
N ARG A 75 2.28 -2.73 -2.30
CA ARG A 75 3.30 -3.60 -2.86
C ARG A 75 2.73 -4.86 -3.51
N LYS A 76 1.44 -4.88 -3.72
CA LYS A 76 0.86 -6.01 -4.45
C LYS A 76 1.46 -6.10 -5.84
N ALA A 77 1.79 -4.97 -6.45
CA ALA A 77 2.50 -4.94 -7.71
C ALA A 77 3.97 -4.74 -7.39
N PRO A 78 4.73 -5.79 -7.25
CA PRO A 78 6.09 -5.68 -6.75
C PRO A 78 7.09 -5.11 -7.72
N ALA A 79 6.78 -5.12 -8.99
CA ALA A 79 7.76 -4.66 -9.95
C ALA A 79 7.96 -3.14 -9.84
N PRO A 80 9.19 -2.66 -9.87
CA PRO A 80 9.42 -1.24 -10.00
C PRO A 80 8.87 -0.79 -11.35
N LEU A 81 8.73 0.51 -11.53
CA LEU A 81 8.25 1.03 -12.80
C LEU A 81 9.13 0.50 -13.92
N GLY A 82 8.54 -0.33 -14.79
CA GLY A 82 9.25 -0.84 -15.93
C GLY A 82 9.37 0.22 -17.02
N PRO A 83 10.11 -0.10 -18.10
CA PRO A 83 10.28 0.84 -19.19
C PRO A 83 8.96 1.34 -19.76
N ASP A 84 7.98 0.47 -19.88
CA ASP A 84 6.68 0.85 -20.43
C ASP A 84 5.94 1.84 -19.54
N ALA A 85 6.02 1.68 -18.23
CA ALA A 85 5.37 2.58 -17.31
C ALA A 85 6.04 3.95 -17.32
N ARG A 86 7.36 3.97 -17.40
CA ARG A 86 8.12 5.21 -17.48
C ARG A 86 7.81 5.95 -18.78
N GLU A 87 7.73 5.22 -19.87
CA GLU A 87 7.42 5.79 -21.16
C GLU A 87 6.02 6.38 -21.17
N ARG A 88 5.05 5.68 -20.58
CA ARG A 88 3.70 6.21 -20.49
C ARG A 88 3.65 7.48 -19.65
N LEU A 89 4.41 7.52 -18.58
CA LEU A 89 4.47 8.71 -17.74
C LEU A 89 5.05 9.90 -18.51
N LEU A 90 6.10 9.66 -19.28
CA LEU A 90 6.68 10.70 -20.11
C LEU A 90 5.71 11.20 -21.19
N GLN A 91 4.94 10.29 -21.77
CA GLN A 91 3.93 10.68 -22.76
C GLN A 91 2.84 11.56 -22.13
N VAL A 92 2.41 11.22 -20.92
CA VAL A 92 1.43 12.03 -20.21
C VAL A 92 2.03 13.40 -19.89
N PHE A 93 3.28 13.42 -19.46
CA PHE A 93 3.98 14.65 -19.15
C PHE A 93 4.06 15.57 -20.38
N ASP A 94 4.35 14.98 -21.54
CA ASP A 94 4.45 15.74 -22.80
C ASP A 94 3.12 16.34 -23.24
N ARG A 95 2.00 15.74 -22.78
CA ARG A 95 0.68 16.26 -23.11
C ARG A 95 0.25 17.42 -22.23
N LEU A 96 0.95 17.65 -21.14
CA LEU A 96 0.65 18.74 -20.24
C LEU A 96 1.11 20.06 -20.83
N THR A 97 0.46 21.14 -20.44
CA THR A 97 0.94 22.47 -20.81
C THR A 97 2.27 22.72 -20.11
N GLU A 98 3.02 23.67 -20.62
CA GLU A 98 4.30 24.03 -20.04
C GLU A 98 4.15 24.41 -18.56
N GLU A 99 3.11 25.15 -18.25
CA GLU A 99 2.81 25.55 -16.88
C GLU A 99 2.53 24.34 -16.01
N GLN A 100 1.74 23.40 -16.52
CA GLN A 100 1.43 22.17 -15.76
C GLN A 100 2.67 21.31 -15.57
N GLN A 101 3.52 21.23 -16.56
CA GLN A 101 4.77 20.51 -16.45
C GLN A 101 5.66 21.07 -15.35
N GLN A 102 5.74 22.40 -15.28
CA GLN A 102 6.51 23.05 -14.23
C GLN A 102 5.94 22.77 -12.85
N MET A 103 4.62 22.81 -12.70
CA MET A 103 3.99 22.51 -11.42
C MET A 103 4.27 21.08 -10.98
N LEU A 104 4.16 20.15 -11.91
CA LEU A 104 4.43 18.74 -11.61
C LEU A 104 5.89 18.54 -11.20
N GLU A 105 6.79 19.19 -11.90
CA GLU A 105 8.22 19.11 -11.60
C GLU A 105 8.52 19.64 -10.20
N ILE A 106 7.92 20.78 -9.84
CA ILE A 106 8.11 21.36 -8.51
C ILE A 106 7.58 20.42 -7.44
N GLN A 107 6.40 19.85 -7.63
CA GLN A 107 5.82 18.93 -6.68
C GLN A 107 6.66 17.66 -6.54
N ALA A 108 7.12 17.11 -7.64
CA ALA A 108 7.93 15.90 -7.60
C ALA A 108 9.26 16.17 -6.90
N LYS A 109 9.84 17.32 -7.14
CA LYS A 109 11.09 17.70 -6.51
C LYS A 109 10.92 17.90 -5.02
N ALA A 110 9.82 18.52 -4.61
CA ALA A 110 9.52 18.73 -3.20
C ALA A 110 9.36 17.39 -2.47
N LEU A 111 8.69 16.44 -3.12
CA LEU A 111 8.54 15.10 -2.56
C LEU A 111 9.87 14.37 -2.43
N ALA A 112 10.71 14.49 -3.44
CA ALA A 112 12.03 13.88 -3.41
C ALA A 112 12.90 14.48 -2.30
N ASP A 113 12.85 15.79 -2.13
CA ASP A 113 13.59 16.47 -1.07
C ASP A 113 13.07 16.07 0.32
N SER A 114 11.75 15.93 0.44
CA SER A 114 11.16 15.46 1.68
C SER A 114 11.64 14.07 2.03
N ASN A 115 11.75 13.19 1.04
CA ASN A 115 12.25 11.84 1.26
C ASN A 115 13.71 11.83 1.70
N LYS A 116 14.50 12.75 1.19
CA LYS A 116 15.89 12.86 1.59
C LYS A 116 16.06 13.33 3.03
N GLN A 117 15.14 14.16 3.49
CA GLN A 117 15.19 14.70 4.84
C GLN A 117 14.64 13.76 5.88
N ALA A 118 13.96 12.71 5.44
CA ALA A 118 13.42 11.74 6.38
C ALA A 118 14.53 11.01 7.09
N PRO A 119 14.46 10.86 8.38
CA PRO A 119 15.50 10.19 9.17
C PRO A 119 15.56 8.70 8.87
#